data_9e1494b836e01b9b737d7fcdeff7e938
#
_entry.id   9e1494b836e01b9b737d7fcdeff7e938
#
_cell.length_a   1.000
_cell.length_b   1.000
_cell.length_c   1.000
_cell.angle_alpha   90.00
_cell.angle_beta   90.00
_cell.angle_gamma   90.00
#
_symmetry.space_group_name_H-M   'P 1'
#
loop_
_entity.id
_entity.type
_entity.pdbx_description
1 polymer ?
#
loop_
_entity_poly.entity_id
_entity_poly.type
_entity_poly.pdbx_seq_one_letter_code
_entity_poly.pdbx_strand_id
1 'polypeptide(L)'
;MKFGIGFFPDGGPDRISARRYFEDALDLAERADALGYDSVKMVEHHFTSYGGYSPDPCVFLAACAQRAPRMRLVTGAVLPAFNHPLKLAGQLAMLDALCGGRLDVGVARAFMPYEFDGFGVSMDESRPRFEEGIEALRRLWTEERVTFEGRFHRFRDVTVLPRPTQAPHPPIWVAAVVSPESFVWAGQQGYHMMVVPYLGEHHELAEKLQLYRRAYREHGHEATRGPGLVMMVLHLYVAPTSREAREEGRPYMEQYLRNFRA
;
A
#
# COMPACT_ATOMS: atom_id res chain seq x y z
N MET A 1 -4.64 5.30 19.33
CA MET A 1 -4.22 5.73 17.96
C MET A 1 -2.85 5.13 17.74
N LYS A 2 -2.54 4.68 16.53
CA LYS A 2 -1.25 4.13 16.15
C LYS A 2 -0.57 5.09 15.16
N PHE A 3 0.75 5.18 15.20
CA PHE A 3 1.53 6.06 14.34
C PHE A 3 2.56 5.24 13.56
N GLY A 4 2.66 5.52 12.28
CA GLY A 4 3.66 4.90 11.40
C GLY A 4 4.44 5.95 10.63
N ILE A 5 5.57 5.52 10.04
CA ILE A 5 6.33 6.32 9.08
C ILE A 5 6.09 5.78 7.68
N GLY A 6 5.83 6.66 6.72
CA GLY A 6 5.63 6.30 5.32
C GLY A 6 6.68 6.93 4.43
N PHE A 7 7.22 6.15 3.50
CA PHE A 7 8.19 6.62 2.52
C PHE A 7 7.54 6.74 1.14
N PHE A 8 7.74 7.90 0.54
CA PHE A 8 7.36 8.22 -0.81
C PHE A 8 8.58 8.84 -1.51
N PRO A 9 9.34 8.08 -2.30
CA PRO A 9 10.59 8.56 -2.90
C PRO A 9 10.35 9.53 -4.06
N ASP A 10 9.92 10.75 -3.73
CA ASP A 10 9.63 11.83 -4.66
C ASP A 10 10.92 12.59 -5.01
N GLY A 11 11.69 12.04 -5.91
CA GLY A 11 12.94 12.59 -6.38
C GLY A 11 13.57 11.69 -7.43
N GLY A 12 14.55 12.23 -8.15
CA GLY A 12 15.26 11.52 -9.19
C GLY A 12 16.78 11.55 -8.97
N PRO A 13 17.55 10.90 -9.85
CA PRO A 13 19.01 10.81 -9.75
C PRO A 13 19.72 12.17 -9.72
N ASP A 14 19.08 13.22 -10.23
CA ASP A 14 19.60 14.59 -10.23
C ASP A 14 19.59 15.24 -8.82
N ARG A 15 18.83 14.69 -7.87
CA ARG A 15 18.69 15.23 -6.51
C ARG A 15 19.35 14.37 -5.46
N ILE A 16 19.14 13.06 -5.52
CA ILE A 16 19.67 12.10 -4.56
C ILE A 16 19.91 10.76 -5.26
N SER A 17 21.07 10.15 -5.00
CA SER A 17 21.31 8.80 -5.50
C SER A 17 20.38 7.80 -4.82
N ALA A 18 19.95 6.74 -5.53
CA ALA A 18 19.12 5.69 -4.97
C ALA A 18 19.76 5.06 -3.71
N ARG A 19 21.08 4.83 -3.75
CA ARG A 19 21.83 4.32 -2.58
C ARG A 19 21.63 5.20 -1.36
N ARG A 20 21.86 6.51 -1.50
CA ARG A 20 21.74 7.45 -0.39
C ARG A 20 20.32 7.53 0.14
N TYR A 21 19.32 7.55 -0.77
CA TYR A 21 17.91 7.54 -0.39
C TYR A 21 17.55 6.34 0.49
N PHE A 22 17.97 5.13 0.07
CA PHE A 22 17.63 3.93 0.83
C PHE A 22 18.42 3.79 2.14
N GLU A 23 19.67 4.26 2.19
CA GLU A 23 20.45 4.36 3.44
C GLU A 23 19.71 5.24 4.45
N ASP A 24 19.31 6.46 4.04
CA ASP A 24 18.59 7.40 4.90
C ASP A 24 17.21 6.87 5.33
N ALA A 25 16.48 6.24 4.41
CA ALA A 25 15.16 5.68 4.70
C ALA A 25 15.22 4.51 5.70
N LEU A 26 16.23 3.64 5.58
CA LEU A 26 16.46 2.55 6.53
C LEU A 26 16.88 3.08 7.91
N ASP A 27 17.73 4.09 7.98
CA ASP A 27 18.11 4.73 9.23
C ASP A 27 16.92 5.39 9.93
N LEU A 28 16.04 6.04 9.16
CA LEU A 28 14.79 6.60 9.69
C LEU A 28 13.83 5.51 10.18
N ALA A 29 13.71 4.39 9.48
CA ALA A 29 12.88 3.27 9.91
C ALA A 29 13.38 2.67 11.23
N GLU A 30 14.71 2.47 11.38
CA GLU A 30 15.34 1.99 12.61
C GLU A 30 15.12 2.94 13.79
N ARG A 31 15.27 4.24 13.55
CA ARG A 31 14.98 5.27 14.57
C ARG A 31 13.52 5.31 14.96
N ALA A 32 12.60 5.19 13.98
CA ALA A 32 11.16 5.15 14.25
C ALA A 32 10.80 3.92 15.10
N ASP A 33 11.38 2.75 14.81
CA ASP A 33 11.21 1.55 15.64
C ASP A 33 11.70 1.77 17.08
N ALA A 34 12.89 2.41 17.24
CA ALA A 34 13.44 2.72 18.55
C ALA A 34 12.55 3.70 19.35
N LEU A 35 11.88 4.63 18.66
CA LEU A 35 10.97 5.61 19.24
C LEU A 35 9.55 5.05 19.49
N GLY A 36 9.26 3.80 19.11
CA GLY A 36 8.00 3.14 19.36
C GLY A 36 6.90 3.45 18.33
N TYR A 37 7.27 3.78 17.09
CA TYR A 37 6.30 3.83 16.00
C TYR A 37 5.77 2.43 15.68
N ASP A 38 4.49 2.34 15.28
CA ASP A 38 3.79 1.07 15.08
C ASP A 38 4.08 0.43 13.71
N SER A 39 4.37 1.23 12.67
CA SER A 39 4.51 0.71 11.31
C SER A 39 5.42 1.51 10.40
N VAL A 40 6.01 0.82 9.41
CA VAL A 40 6.73 1.41 8.29
C VAL A 40 6.05 1.06 6.98
N LYS A 41 5.88 2.04 6.09
CA LYS A 41 5.14 1.93 4.84
C LYS A 41 6.00 2.37 3.65
N MET A 42 5.91 1.64 2.52
CA MET A 42 6.52 1.99 1.24
C MET A 42 5.51 1.87 0.11
N VAL A 43 5.51 2.82 -0.84
CA VAL A 43 4.66 2.83 -2.03
C VAL A 43 5.21 1.94 -3.15
N GLU A 44 4.42 1.69 -4.21
CA GLU A 44 4.86 1.17 -5.50
C GLU A 44 4.55 2.21 -6.58
N HIS A 45 5.59 2.73 -7.24
CA HIS A 45 5.50 3.60 -8.41
C HIS A 45 6.65 3.35 -9.37
N HIS A 46 6.46 3.70 -10.65
CA HIS A 46 7.39 3.33 -11.71
C HIS A 46 7.71 4.52 -12.63
N PHE A 47 8.88 4.47 -13.29
CA PHE A 47 9.31 5.21 -14.48
C PHE A 47 9.57 6.72 -14.32
N THR A 48 9.04 7.38 -13.31
CA THR A 48 9.21 8.84 -13.11
C THR A 48 9.76 9.16 -11.73
N SER A 49 10.05 10.44 -11.45
CA SER A 49 10.47 10.89 -10.13
C SER A 49 9.34 10.85 -9.09
N TYR A 50 8.08 10.70 -9.49
CA TYR A 50 6.96 10.51 -8.58
C TYR A 50 6.96 9.09 -8.00
N GLY A 51 7.61 8.91 -6.87
CA GLY A 51 7.70 7.62 -6.19
C GLY A 51 8.57 6.56 -6.88
N GLY A 52 9.19 6.87 -8.02
CA GLY A 52 9.78 5.89 -8.94
C GLY A 52 11.05 5.17 -8.46
N TYR A 53 11.62 5.56 -7.32
CA TYR A 53 12.67 4.74 -6.68
C TYR A 53 12.09 3.52 -5.93
N SER A 54 10.78 3.35 -5.89
CA SER A 54 10.13 2.21 -5.27
C SER A 54 9.31 1.38 -6.27
N PRO A 55 9.95 0.69 -7.21
CA PRO A 55 9.26 -0.21 -8.14
C PRO A 55 8.81 -1.52 -7.49
N ASP A 56 9.33 -1.86 -6.32
CA ASP A 56 8.94 -3.03 -5.53
C ASP A 56 9.07 -2.72 -4.02
N PRO A 57 7.99 -2.39 -3.34
CA PRO A 57 8.02 -2.11 -1.91
C PRO A 57 8.45 -3.30 -1.07
N CYS A 58 8.26 -4.54 -1.54
CA CYS A 58 8.64 -5.74 -0.79
C CYS A 58 10.15 -5.82 -0.58
N VAL A 59 10.95 -5.36 -1.53
CA VAL A 59 12.42 -5.35 -1.43
C VAL A 59 12.87 -4.43 -0.29
N PHE A 60 12.36 -3.20 -0.22
CA PHE A 60 12.68 -2.27 0.85
C PHE A 60 12.17 -2.76 2.21
N LEU A 61 10.91 -3.23 2.25
CA LEU A 61 10.30 -3.71 3.48
C LEU A 61 11.00 -4.96 4.03
N ALA A 62 11.57 -5.82 3.16
CA ALA A 62 12.40 -6.95 3.61
C ALA A 62 13.68 -6.47 4.34
N ALA A 63 14.31 -5.40 3.87
CA ALA A 63 15.42 -4.77 4.58
C ALA A 63 14.97 -4.13 5.92
N CYS A 64 13.82 -3.46 5.93
CA CYS A 64 13.23 -2.92 7.17
C CYS A 64 12.90 -4.03 8.19
N ALA A 65 12.50 -5.22 7.74
CA ALA A 65 12.19 -6.35 8.63
C ALA A 65 13.34 -6.70 9.58
N GLN A 66 14.58 -6.48 9.14
CA GLN A 66 15.80 -6.78 9.90
C GLN A 66 16.25 -5.59 10.77
N ARG A 67 15.98 -4.34 10.34
CA ARG A 67 16.43 -3.13 11.05
C ARG A 67 15.38 -2.54 12.00
N ALA A 68 14.11 -2.83 11.76
CA ALA A 68 12.96 -2.36 12.55
C ALA A 68 12.11 -3.57 13.02
N PRO A 69 12.62 -4.40 13.94
CA PRO A 69 12.04 -5.72 14.25
C PRO A 69 10.71 -5.67 15.02
N ARG A 70 10.29 -4.52 15.52
CA ARG A 70 9.03 -4.37 16.28
C ARG A 70 7.89 -3.80 15.41
N MET A 71 8.22 -3.05 14.36
CA MET A 71 7.23 -2.39 13.51
C MET A 71 6.50 -3.37 12.59
N ARG A 72 5.24 -3.10 12.32
CA ARG A 72 4.53 -3.72 11.20
C ARG A 72 5.03 -3.15 9.88
N LEU A 73 5.10 -4.01 8.87
CA LEU A 73 5.50 -3.63 7.52
C LEU A 73 4.26 -3.46 6.65
N VAL A 74 4.17 -2.36 5.93
CA VAL A 74 2.97 -2.02 5.17
C VAL A 74 3.34 -1.75 3.71
N THR A 75 2.81 -2.57 2.78
CA THR A 75 2.84 -2.16 1.39
C THR A 75 1.83 -1.05 1.18
N GLY A 76 2.23 0.04 0.56
CA GLY A 76 1.31 1.15 0.57
C GLY A 76 1.22 1.97 -0.70
N ALA A 77 0.89 1.30 -1.80
CA ALA A 77 0.34 -0.03 -1.94
C ALA A 77 1.03 -0.81 -3.06
N VAL A 78 0.90 -2.15 -3.08
CA VAL A 78 1.22 -2.93 -4.30
C VAL A 78 0.10 -2.81 -5.32
N LEU A 79 0.44 -2.97 -6.60
CA LEU A 79 -0.45 -2.73 -7.74
C LEU A 79 -0.78 -4.03 -8.49
N PRO A 80 -1.90 -4.72 -8.15
CA PRO A 80 -2.26 -5.99 -8.80
C PRO A 80 -2.42 -5.89 -10.32
N ALA A 81 -2.71 -4.70 -10.87
CA ALA A 81 -2.82 -4.49 -12.31
C ALA A 81 -1.51 -4.74 -13.06
N PHE A 82 -0.36 -4.53 -12.41
CA PHE A 82 0.99 -4.67 -12.99
C PHE A 82 1.73 -5.91 -12.49
N ASN A 83 1.16 -6.65 -11.56
CA ASN A 83 1.79 -7.80 -10.93
C ASN A 83 1.04 -9.10 -11.23
N HIS A 84 1.76 -10.13 -11.68
CA HIS A 84 1.15 -11.45 -11.82
C HIS A 84 0.85 -12.05 -10.44
N PRO A 85 -0.40 -12.49 -10.13
CA PRO A 85 -0.80 -12.89 -8.80
C PRO A 85 0.01 -14.06 -8.21
N LEU A 86 0.48 -15.00 -9.02
CA LEU A 86 1.34 -16.10 -8.56
C LEU A 86 2.66 -15.56 -7.98
N LYS A 87 3.28 -14.60 -8.68
CA LYS A 87 4.53 -13.99 -8.22
C LYS A 87 4.29 -13.14 -6.98
N LEU A 88 3.30 -12.28 -7.03
CA LEU A 88 2.98 -11.36 -5.93
C LEU A 88 2.59 -12.12 -4.64
N ALA A 89 1.79 -13.20 -4.76
CA ALA A 89 1.43 -14.02 -3.62
C ALA A 89 2.65 -14.63 -2.92
N GLY A 90 3.61 -15.15 -3.69
CA GLY A 90 4.86 -15.71 -3.15
C GLY A 90 5.74 -14.64 -2.51
N GLN A 91 5.90 -13.47 -3.15
CA GLN A 91 6.69 -12.35 -2.61
C GLN A 91 6.14 -11.86 -1.27
N LEU A 92 4.83 -11.63 -1.19
CA LEU A 92 4.18 -11.15 0.04
C LEU A 92 4.21 -12.22 1.15
N ALA A 93 4.02 -13.49 0.82
CA ALA A 93 4.13 -14.58 1.80
C ALA A 93 5.57 -14.73 2.32
N MET A 94 6.58 -14.58 1.44
CA MET A 94 7.98 -14.58 1.85
C MET A 94 8.30 -13.37 2.75
N LEU A 95 7.80 -12.18 2.43
CA LEU A 95 7.96 -10.98 3.27
C LEU A 95 7.28 -11.17 4.63
N ASP A 96 6.08 -11.77 4.67
CA ASP A 96 5.37 -12.07 5.90
C ASP A 96 6.17 -13.05 6.80
N ALA A 97 6.81 -14.05 6.20
CA ALA A 97 7.71 -14.97 6.92
C ALA A 97 8.97 -14.23 7.44
N LEU A 98 9.63 -13.42 6.61
CA LEU A 98 10.83 -12.67 6.98
C LEU A 98 10.59 -11.70 8.14
N CYS A 99 9.39 -11.13 8.24
CA CYS A 99 9.03 -10.24 9.33
C CYS A 99 8.29 -10.93 10.50
N GLY A 100 8.16 -12.27 10.48
CA GLY A 100 7.51 -13.00 11.56
C GLY A 100 6.03 -12.67 11.73
N GLY A 101 5.27 -12.52 10.63
CA GLY A 101 3.83 -12.24 10.67
C GLY A 101 3.46 -10.81 10.99
N ARG A 102 4.32 -9.84 10.67
CA ARG A 102 4.06 -8.41 10.89
C ARG A 102 3.70 -7.64 9.62
N LEU A 103 3.36 -8.33 8.52
CA LEU A 103 2.97 -7.72 7.26
C LEU A 103 1.51 -7.27 7.27
N ASP A 104 1.25 -6.08 6.77
CA ASP A 104 -0.05 -5.57 6.33
C ASP A 104 0.01 -5.33 4.82
N VAL A 105 -0.85 -5.99 4.06
CA VAL A 105 -0.84 -5.90 2.59
C VAL A 105 -1.76 -4.80 2.11
N GLY A 106 -1.18 -3.65 1.81
CA GLY A 106 -1.90 -2.58 1.11
C GLY A 106 -1.90 -2.79 -0.39
N VAL A 107 -3.07 -2.69 -0.99
CA VAL A 107 -3.31 -2.86 -2.43
C VAL A 107 -3.99 -1.62 -2.99
N ALA A 108 -3.66 -1.24 -4.22
CA ALA A 108 -4.25 -0.10 -4.91
C ALA A 108 -4.57 -0.42 -6.38
N ARG A 109 -5.52 0.35 -6.87
CA ARG A 109 -5.87 0.39 -8.29
C ARG A 109 -4.95 1.32 -9.04
N ALA A 110 -3.82 1.07 -9.48
CA ALA A 110 -2.97 2.03 -10.21
C ALA A 110 -3.76 3.17 -10.91
N PHE A 111 -3.22 4.35 -11.02
CA PHE A 111 -3.94 5.52 -11.56
C PHE A 111 -3.10 6.42 -12.46
N MET A 112 -1.79 6.19 -12.56
CA MET A 112 -0.90 6.99 -13.41
C MET A 112 -0.90 6.46 -14.84
N PRO A 113 -1.33 7.27 -15.85
CA PRO A 113 -1.44 6.80 -17.24
C PRO A 113 -0.12 6.25 -17.79
N TYR A 114 1.01 6.91 -17.51
CA TYR A 114 2.33 6.48 -17.99
C TYR A 114 2.77 5.12 -17.42
N GLU A 115 2.28 4.72 -16.24
CA GLU A 115 2.55 3.37 -15.70
C GLU A 115 1.76 2.32 -16.48
N PHE A 116 0.51 2.60 -16.81
CA PHE A 116 -0.30 1.72 -17.66
C PHE A 116 0.32 1.55 -19.04
N ASP A 117 0.75 2.64 -19.68
CA ASP A 117 1.42 2.63 -20.97
C ASP A 117 2.73 1.84 -20.90
N GLY A 118 3.54 2.07 -19.86
CA GLY A 118 4.82 1.39 -19.66
C GLY A 118 4.70 -0.13 -19.47
N PHE A 119 3.63 -0.58 -18.79
CA PHE A 119 3.33 -2.01 -18.63
C PHE A 119 2.48 -2.61 -19.75
N GLY A 120 2.04 -1.82 -20.73
CA GLY A 120 1.17 -2.28 -21.81
C GLY A 120 -0.22 -2.76 -21.33
N VAL A 121 -0.73 -2.17 -20.25
CA VAL A 121 -2.02 -2.49 -19.66
C VAL A 121 -3.01 -1.36 -19.94
N SER A 122 -4.23 -1.69 -20.38
CA SER A 122 -5.27 -0.68 -20.56
C SER A 122 -5.74 -0.12 -19.21
N MET A 123 -5.80 1.21 -19.10
CA MET A 123 -6.30 1.89 -17.90
C MET A 123 -7.77 1.56 -17.60
N ASP A 124 -8.58 1.27 -18.64
CA ASP A 124 -9.98 0.84 -18.50
C ASP A 124 -10.09 -0.52 -17.79
N GLU A 125 -9.03 -1.33 -17.81
CA GLU A 125 -8.98 -2.60 -17.12
C GLU A 125 -8.51 -2.50 -15.66
N SER A 126 -8.19 -1.29 -15.17
CA SER A 126 -7.56 -1.12 -13.85
C SER A 126 -8.43 -1.71 -12.71
N ARG A 127 -9.75 -1.46 -12.72
CA ARG A 127 -10.66 -1.99 -11.71
C ARG A 127 -10.81 -3.52 -11.79
N PRO A 128 -11.18 -4.11 -12.92
CA PRO A 128 -11.34 -5.56 -12.98
C PRO A 128 -10.02 -6.32 -12.75
N ARG A 129 -8.86 -5.81 -13.17
CA ARG A 129 -7.56 -6.41 -12.84
C ARG A 129 -7.25 -6.34 -11.34
N PHE A 130 -7.59 -5.23 -10.70
CA PHE A 130 -7.41 -5.05 -9.26
C PHE A 130 -8.26 -6.05 -8.47
N GLU A 131 -9.55 -6.15 -8.77
CA GLU A 131 -10.49 -7.04 -8.08
C GLU A 131 -10.12 -8.52 -8.29
N GLU A 132 -9.85 -8.92 -9.55
CA GLU A 132 -9.43 -10.29 -9.88
C GLU A 132 -8.07 -10.64 -9.22
N GLY A 133 -7.12 -9.70 -9.24
CA GLY A 133 -5.81 -9.91 -8.62
C GLY A 133 -5.90 -10.15 -7.12
N ILE A 134 -6.72 -9.40 -6.40
CA ILE A 134 -6.91 -9.59 -4.96
C ILE A 134 -7.60 -10.91 -4.66
N GLU A 135 -8.61 -11.29 -5.43
CA GLU A 135 -9.25 -12.58 -5.25
C GLU A 135 -8.27 -13.73 -5.47
N ALA A 136 -7.47 -13.66 -6.53
CA ALA A 136 -6.43 -14.64 -6.80
C ALA A 136 -5.42 -14.73 -5.65
N LEU A 137 -4.95 -13.59 -5.12
CA LEU A 137 -4.04 -13.55 -3.96
C LEU A 137 -4.65 -14.24 -2.75
N ARG A 138 -5.90 -13.90 -2.40
CA ARG A 138 -6.58 -14.48 -1.25
C ARG A 138 -6.69 -15.99 -1.37
N ARG A 139 -7.12 -16.51 -2.53
CA ARG A 139 -7.22 -17.95 -2.77
C ARG A 139 -5.86 -18.63 -2.71
N LEU A 140 -4.82 -18.05 -3.32
CA LEU A 140 -3.46 -18.58 -3.30
C LEU A 140 -2.88 -18.68 -1.89
N TRP A 141 -3.29 -17.82 -0.97
CA TRP A 141 -2.85 -17.87 0.44
C TRP A 141 -3.65 -18.82 1.32
N THR A 142 -4.91 -19.08 0.99
CA THR A 142 -5.83 -19.84 1.86
C THR A 142 -6.12 -21.27 1.36
N GLU A 143 -5.93 -21.53 0.07
CA GLU A 143 -6.23 -22.82 -0.54
C GLU A 143 -4.94 -23.51 -1.03
N GLU A 144 -4.98 -24.83 -1.19
CA GLU A 144 -3.96 -25.62 -1.85
C GLU A 144 -4.43 -26.04 -3.25
N ARG A 145 -3.48 -26.27 -4.17
CA ARG A 145 -3.78 -26.74 -5.53
C ARG A 145 -4.82 -25.86 -6.25
N VAL A 146 -4.63 -24.54 -6.15
CA VAL A 146 -5.56 -23.56 -6.70
C VAL A 146 -5.61 -23.67 -8.22
N THR A 147 -6.82 -23.85 -8.73
CA THR A 147 -7.15 -23.61 -10.14
C THR A 147 -7.95 -22.33 -10.23
N PHE A 148 -7.48 -21.40 -11.05
CA PHE A 148 -8.07 -20.08 -11.24
C PHE A 148 -8.28 -19.81 -12.72
N GLU A 149 -9.50 -19.44 -13.10
CA GLU A 149 -9.89 -19.12 -14.48
C GLU A 149 -10.55 -17.74 -14.52
N GLY A 150 -9.73 -16.71 -14.39
CA GLY A 150 -10.17 -15.33 -14.49
C GLY A 150 -10.13 -14.79 -15.92
N ARG A 151 -10.49 -13.54 -16.05
CA ARG A 151 -10.40 -12.80 -17.33
C ARG A 151 -8.95 -12.53 -17.72
N PHE A 152 -8.12 -12.17 -16.75
CA PHE A 152 -6.74 -11.73 -16.96
C PHE A 152 -5.70 -12.77 -16.55
N HIS A 153 -6.03 -13.63 -15.60
CA HIS A 153 -5.10 -14.63 -15.07
C HIS A 153 -5.71 -16.02 -15.11
N ARG A 154 -4.92 -16.98 -15.59
CA ARG A 154 -5.32 -18.40 -15.64
C ARG A 154 -4.16 -19.25 -15.19
N PHE A 155 -4.41 -20.13 -14.22
CA PHE A 155 -3.44 -21.11 -13.75
C PHE A 155 -4.14 -22.32 -13.13
N ARG A 156 -3.47 -23.46 -13.16
CA ARG A 156 -4.07 -24.72 -12.72
C ARG A 156 -3.17 -25.45 -11.74
N ASP A 157 -3.81 -25.96 -10.66
CA ASP A 157 -3.19 -26.87 -9.71
C ASP A 157 -1.91 -26.30 -9.04
N VAL A 158 -1.96 -25.02 -8.64
CA VAL A 158 -0.83 -24.30 -8.08
C VAL A 158 -0.95 -24.18 -6.57
N THR A 159 0.10 -24.53 -5.84
CA THR A 159 0.26 -24.21 -4.42
C THR A 159 1.40 -23.20 -4.27
N VAL A 160 1.11 -22.04 -3.69
CA VAL A 160 2.12 -21.01 -3.43
C VAL A 160 2.91 -21.35 -2.18
N LEU A 161 4.24 -21.28 -2.28
CA LEU A 161 5.19 -21.44 -1.18
C LEU A 161 6.16 -20.25 -1.15
N PRO A 162 6.55 -19.74 0.06
CA PRO A 162 6.03 -20.20 1.36
C PRO A 162 4.54 -19.85 1.53
N ARG A 163 3.90 -20.46 2.52
CA ARG A 163 2.58 -20.02 2.99
C ARG A 163 2.75 -18.79 3.87
N PRO A 164 1.77 -17.86 3.92
CA PRO A 164 1.81 -16.77 4.90
C PRO A 164 1.94 -17.28 6.32
N THR A 165 2.67 -16.55 7.14
CA THR A 165 2.80 -16.81 8.59
C THR A 165 1.51 -16.43 9.32
N GLN A 166 0.82 -15.39 8.85
CA GLN A 166 -0.45 -14.95 9.42
C GLN A 166 -1.61 -15.78 8.87
N ALA A 167 -2.55 -16.17 9.74
CA ALA A 167 -3.74 -16.93 9.38
C ALA A 167 -5.01 -16.04 9.44
N PRO A 168 -5.94 -16.15 8.47
CA PRO A 168 -5.85 -17.00 7.26
C PRO A 168 -4.88 -16.44 6.20
N HIS A 169 -4.54 -15.18 6.28
CA HIS A 169 -3.59 -14.44 5.45
C HIS A 169 -3.26 -13.09 6.12
N PRO A 170 -2.21 -12.36 5.70
CA PRO A 170 -1.95 -11.00 6.18
C PRO A 170 -3.17 -10.09 5.98
N PRO A 171 -3.43 -9.14 6.91
CA PRO A 171 -4.51 -8.17 6.73
C PRO A 171 -4.39 -7.42 5.41
N ILE A 172 -5.52 -7.30 4.69
CA ILE A 172 -5.58 -6.58 3.41
C ILE A 172 -6.13 -5.18 3.65
N TRP A 173 -5.44 -4.19 3.09
CA TRP A 173 -5.79 -2.78 3.14
C TRP A 173 -5.99 -2.25 1.72
N VAL A 174 -7.09 -1.60 1.46
CA VAL A 174 -7.40 -1.00 0.16
C VAL A 174 -7.10 0.48 0.19
N ALA A 175 -6.22 0.94 -0.70
CA ALA A 175 -5.99 2.36 -0.89
C ALA A 175 -7.03 2.93 -1.86
N ALA A 176 -7.80 3.92 -1.39
CA ALA A 176 -8.77 4.62 -2.21
C ALA A 176 -8.82 6.11 -1.84
N VAL A 177 -9.07 6.95 -2.85
CA VAL A 177 -9.07 8.42 -2.69
C VAL A 177 -10.39 9.02 -3.18
N VAL A 178 -10.77 8.76 -4.43
CA VAL A 178 -11.84 9.49 -5.12
C VAL A 178 -13.13 8.71 -5.18
N SER A 179 -13.09 7.47 -5.69
CA SER A 179 -14.27 6.69 -6.06
C SER A 179 -15.03 6.13 -4.85
N PRO A 180 -16.27 6.57 -4.55
CA PRO A 180 -17.09 6.02 -3.47
C PRO A 180 -17.29 4.51 -3.56
N GLU A 181 -17.37 3.97 -4.79
CA GLU A 181 -17.54 2.53 -5.05
C GLU A 181 -16.39 1.70 -4.48
N SER A 182 -15.17 2.26 -4.48
CA SER A 182 -14.00 1.59 -3.89
C SER A 182 -14.11 1.47 -2.37
N PHE A 183 -14.68 2.47 -1.71
CA PHE A 183 -14.96 2.44 -0.27
C PHE A 183 -16.04 1.41 0.07
N VAL A 184 -17.14 1.40 -0.68
CA VAL A 184 -18.22 0.42 -0.51
C VAL A 184 -17.69 -1.00 -0.73
N TRP A 185 -16.97 -1.22 -1.83
CA TRP A 185 -16.40 -2.52 -2.16
C TRP A 185 -15.43 -3.03 -1.08
N ALA A 186 -14.53 -2.20 -0.60
CA ALA A 186 -13.62 -2.58 0.48
C ALA A 186 -14.38 -2.99 1.75
N GLY A 187 -15.45 -2.27 2.09
CA GLY A 187 -16.32 -2.62 3.21
C GLY A 187 -17.03 -3.95 3.00
N GLN A 188 -17.59 -4.20 1.82
CA GLN A 188 -18.24 -5.46 1.45
C GLN A 188 -17.30 -6.67 1.55
N GLN A 189 -16.03 -6.50 1.17
CA GLN A 189 -15.02 -7.55 1.24
C GLN A 189 -14.42 -7.75 2.64
N GLY A 190 -14.70 -6.85 3.59
CA GLY A 190 -14.12 -6.89 4.93
C GLY A 190 -12.65 -6.49 4.98
N TYR A 191 -12.19 -5.67 4.03
CA TYR A 191 -10.83 -5.11 3.99
C TYR A 191 -10.74 -3.80 4.77
N HIS A 192 -9.54 -3.46 5.24
CA HIS A 192 -9.24 -2.19 5.85
C HIS A 192 -9.01 -1.10 4.80
N MET A 193 -9.02 0.17 5.20
CA MET A 193 -8.86 1.31 4.29
C MET A 193 -7.55 2.05 4.50
N MET A 194 -6.92 2.48 3.38
CA MET A 194 -5.88 3.51 3.36
C MET A 194 -6.41 4.73 2.63
N VAL A 195 -6.26 5.91 3.21
CA VAL A 195 -6.75 7.17 2.62
C VAL A 195 -5.72 8.29 2.73
N VAL A 196 -5.80 9.24 1.81
CA VAL A 196 -5.04 10.49 1.83
C VAL A 196 -6.02 11.66 1.92
N PRO A 197 -6.01 12.48 2.98
CA PRO A 197 -7.04 13.49 3.23
C PRO A 197 -6.83 14.80 2.48
N TYR A 198 -5.69 14.98 1.80
CA TYR A 198 -5.33 16.21 1.10
C TYR A 198 -5.64 16.20 -0.41
N LEU A 199 -6.25 15.12 -0.92
CA LEU A 199 -6.67 15.01 -2.33
C LEU A 199 -8.20 15.14 -2.47
N GLY A 200 -8.79 16.17 -1.87
CA GLY A 200 -10.21 16.45 -1.90
C GLY A 200 -10.69 17.16 -0.65
N GLU A 201 -11.98 17.40 -0.57
CA GLU A 201 -12.59 18.06 0.59
C GLU A 201 -12.76 17.07 1.75
N HIS A 202 -12.50 17.54 2.98
CA HIS A 202 -12.57 16.68 4.17
C HIS A 202 -13.97 16.10 4.42
N HIS A 203 -15.04 16.85 4.09
CA HIS A 203 -16.41 16.35 4.24
C HIS A 203 -16.73 15.22 3.28
N GLU A 204 -16.24 15.27 2.04
CA GLU A 204 -16.40 14.17 1.07
C GLU A 204 -15.70 12.90 1.53
N LEU A 205 -14.50 13.03 2.10
CA LEU A 205 -13.80 11.88 2.68
C LEU A 205 -14.57 11.28 3.85
N ALA A 206 -15.15 12.12 4.70
CA ALA A 206 -15.97 11.67 5.83
C ALA A 206 -17.21 10.88 5.35
N GLU A 207 -17.89 11.34 4.31
CA GLU A 207 -19.02 10.65 3.69
C GLU A 207 -18.59 9.29 3.11
N LYS A 208 -17.49 9.24 2.34
CA LYS A 208 -16.95 7.99 1.80
C LYS A 208 -16.59 6.98 2.90
N LEU A 209 -16.00 7.45 4.01
CA LEU A 209 -15.70 6.60 5.16
C LEU A 209 -16.98 6.10 5.88
N GLN A 210 -18.07 6.88 5.86
CA GLN A 210 -19.36 6.40 6.37
C GLN A 210 -19.94 5.28 5.48
N LEU A 211 -19.83 5.43 4.14
CA LEU A 211 -20.23 4.38 3.19
C LEU A 211 -19.43 3.08 3.44
N TYR A 212 -18.10 3.19 3.59
CA TYR A 212 -17.24 2.06 3.93
C TYR A 212 -17.69 1.36 5.21
N ARG A 213 -17.84 2.12 6.32
CA ARG A 213 -18.23 1.56 7.60
C ARG A 213 -19.61 0.93 7.58
N ARG A 214 -20.55 1.49 6.84
CA ARG A 214 -21.88 0.92 6.63
C ARG A 214 -21.77 -0.43 5.93
N ALA A 215 -21.12 -0.48 4.77
CA ALA A 215 -20.95 -1.71 4.01
C ALA A 215 -20.23 -2.80 4.83
N TYR A 216 -19.21 -2.43 5.61
CA TYR A 216 -18.46 -3.34 6.47
C TYR A 216 -19.34 -3.98 7.54
N ARG A 217 -20.25 -3.21 8.17
CA ARG A 217 -21.21 -3.71 9.17
C ARG A 217 -22.30 -4.56 8.53
N GLU A 218 -22.90 -4.10 7.45
CA GLU A 218 -24.00 -4.80 6.75
C GLU A 218 -23.58 -6.18 6.26
N HIS A 219 -22.30 -6.39 5.96
CA HIS A 219 -21.74 -7.70 5.57
C HIS A 219 -21.20 -8.51 6.75
N GLY A 220 -21.49 -8.10 8.00
CA GLY A 220 -21.18 -8.86 9.21
C GLY A 220 -19.72 -8.87 9.65
N HIS A 221 -18.85 -8.09 8.98
CA HIS A 221 -17.42 -8.13 9.27
C HIS A 221 -17.08 -7.53 10.64
N GLU A 222 -17.82 -6.51 11.09
CA GLU A 222 -17.58 -5.89 12.40
C GLU A 222 -17.80 -6.88 13.55
N ALA A 223 -18.81 -7.74 13.45
CA ALA A 223 -19.11 -8.74 14.48
C ALA A 223 -18.06 -9.85 14.55
N THR A 224 -17.38 -10.17 13.45
CA THR A 224 -16.44 -11.30 13.36
C THR A 224 -14.97 -10.89 13.46
N ARG A 225 -14.63 -9.66 13.04
CA ARG A 225 -13.25 -9.17 12.91
C ARG A 225 -12.98 -7.88 13.69
N GLY A 226 -13.99 -7.34 14.38
CA GLY A 226 -13.91 -6.02 14.97
C GLY A 226 -14.07 -4.88 13.96
N PRO A 227 -13.87 -3.62 14.35
CA PRO A 227 -14.10 -2.47 13.48
C PRO A 227 -13.14 -2.45 12.30
N GLY A 228 -13.66 -2.06 11.14
CA GLY A 228 -12.84 -1.78 9.98
C GLY A 228 -11.88 -0.62 10.26
N LEU A 229 -10.58 -0.88 10.13
CA LEU A 229 -9.55 0.11 10.42
C LEU A 229 -9.34 1.07 9.25
N VAL A 230 -8.94 2.29 9.57
CA VAL A 230 -8.61 3.32 8.58
C VAL A 230 -7.20 3.85 8.87
N MET A 231 -6.31 3.71 7.90
CA MET A 231 -4.98 4.33 7.90
C MET A 231 -5.05 5.62 7.11
N MET A 232 -4.65 6.72 7.73
CA MET A 232 -4.59 8.03 7.10
C MET A 232 -3.12 8.40 6.85
N VAL A 233 -2.78 8.77 5.63
CA VAL A 233 -1.43 9.16 5.24
C VAL A 233 -1.37 10.68 5.08
N LEU A 234 -0.41 11.30 5.77
CA LEU A 234 -0.21 12.75 5.81
C LEU A 234 1.25 13.07 5.51
N HIS A 235 1.48 14.14 4.77
CA HIS A 235 2.81 14.75 4.71
C HIS A 235 3.10 15.46 6.03
N LEU A 236 4.31 15.26 6.54
CA LEU A 236 4.75 15.86 7.79
C LEU A 236 6.12 16.53 7.58
N TYR A 237 6.24 17.76 8.04
CA TYR A 237 7.49 18.47 8.19
C TYR A 237 7.57 19.02 9.61
N VAL A 238 8.72 18.85 10.28
CA VAL A 238 8.90 19.26 11.66
C VAL A 238 10.04 20.27 11.74
N ALA A 239 9.77 21.42 12.36
CA ALA A 239 10.73 22.47 12.67
C ALA A 239 10.45 23.04 14.06
N PRO A 240 11.33 23.88 14.65
CA PRO A 240 11.14 24.47 15.97
C PRO A 240 9.82 25.25 16.12
N THR A 241 9.35 25.87 15.05
CA THR A 241 8.06 26.62 15.05
C THR A 241 7.19 26.23 13.85
N SER A 242 5.87 26.38 14.00
CA SER A 242 4.92 26.15 12.90
C SER A 242 5.14 27.10 11.70
N ARG A 243 5.72 28.28 11.91
CA ARG A 243 6.08 29.21 10.84
C ARG A 243 7.24 28.65 10.02
N GLU A 244 8.33 28.29 10.68
CA GLU A 244 9.49 27.67 10.05
C GLU A 244 9.11 26.37 9.31
N ALA A 245 8.30 25.50 9.94
CA ALA A 245 7.84 24.27 9.31
C ALA A 245 7.07 24.51 7.99
N ARG A 246 6.25 25.57 7.93
CA ARG A 246 5.53 25.95 6.69
C ARG A 246 6.47 26.55 5.65
N GLU A 247 7.38 27.43 6.06
CA GLU A 247 8.34 28.08 5.15
C GLU A 247 9.30 27.08 4.53
N GLU A 248 9.89 26.20 5.36
CA GLU A 248 10.85 25.20 4.92
C GLU A 248 10.20 24.01 4.19
N GLY A 249 9.02 23.55 4.64
CA GLY A 249 8.31 22.43 4.04
C GLY A 249 7.62 22.76 2.72
N ARG A 250 7.25 24.02 2.48
CA ARG A 250 6.51 24.47 1.28
C ARG A 250 7.18 24.05 -0.04
N PRO A 251 8.49 24.29 -0.29
CA PRO A 251 9.11 23.91 -1.56
C PRO A 251 9.01 22.42 -1.87
N TYR A 252 9.08 21.57 -0.86
CA TYR A 252 8.97 20.11 -1.02
C TYR A 252 7.53 19.69 -1.36
N MET A 253 6.54 20.29 -0.70
CA MET A 253 5.14 20.03 -1.01
C MET A 253 4.76 20.51 -2.41
N GLU A 254 5.23 21.69 -2.81
CA GLU A 254 5.02 22.21 -4.17
C GLU A 254 5.69 21.32 -5.24
N GLN A 255 6.86 20.77 -4.93
CA GLN A 255 7.52 19.81 -5.83
C GLN A 255 6.73 18.51 -5.96
N TYR A 256 6.27 17.95 -4.84
CA TYR A 256 5.41 16.76 -4.83
C TYR A 256 4.16 16.98 -5.70
N LEU A 257 3.48 18.11 -5.55
CA LEU A 257 2.30 18.44 -6.34
C LEU A 257 2.61 18.65 -7.83
N ARG A 258 3.80 19.18 -8.19
CA ARG A 258 4.25 19.25 -9.59
C ARG A 258 4.46 17.85 -10.17
N ASN A 259 5.17 16.99 -9.46
CA ASN A 259 5.45 15.62 -9.91
C ASN A 259 4.16 14.78 -10.04
N PHE A 260 3.18 15.02 -9.18
CA PHE A 260 1.85 14.37 -9.25
C PHE A 260 1.06 14.77 -10.50
N ARG A 261 1.27 15.99 -11.03
CA ARG A 261 0.54 16.52 -12.18
C ARG A 261 1.25 16.28 -13.53
N ALA A 262 2.51 15.93 -13.51
CA ALA A 262 3.32 15.67 -14.71
C ALA A 262 3.07 14.26 -15.26
#